data_1ae2d486aba4f1ac504b0c28db9be3f3
#
_entry.id   1ae2d486aba4f1ac504b0c28db9be3f3
#
_cell.length_a   1.000
_cell.length_b   1.000
_cell.length_c   1.000
_cell.angle_alpha   90.00
_cell.angle_beta   90.00
_cell.angle_gamma   90.00
#
_symmetry.space_group_name_H-M   'P 1'
#
loop_
_entity.id
_entity.type
_entity.pdbx_description
1 polymer ?
#
loop_
_entity_poly.entity_id
_entity_poly.type
_entity_poly.pdbx_seq_one_letter_code
_entity_poly.pdbx_strand_id
1 'polypeptide(L)'
;MKRFTPALLAVCLSFGAYAADTVNTRPFNAMPADFIKGADISTLLEAEQHGAKFYNQRNLQQDALAILKANGVNYVRLRLWVDPKDAAGNTYGGGANDLETTLALAKRAKAQGMKLLLDFHYSDFWTDPGKQFKPKAWAKMDYPQLKTAIHDYTRDTIARFKQEGVLPDMVQIGNEINGGMLWPEGKSWGQGGGEFDRLAGLLNAAIDGLKENLKGGEQVKIMLHLAEGTKNDTFRWWFDEISKRNVPYDIIGLSMYTYWNGPISALKSNMDDISQRYNK
;
A
#
# COMPACT_ATOMS: atom_id res chain seq x y z
N MET A 1 70.12 43.81 -27.59
CA MET A 1 68.65 43.88 -27.50
C MET A 1 68.06 42.56 -27.97
N LYS A 2 67.67 41.70 -27.00
CA LYS A 2 67.02 40.40 -27.31
C LYS A 2 65.52 40.59 -27.23
N ARG A 3 64.81 40.34 -28.31
CA ARG A 3 63.31 40.42 -28.39
C ARG A 3 62.75 39.09 -27.84
N PHE A 4 61.96 39.20 -26.80
CA PHE A 4 61.11 38.10 -26.28
C PHE A 4 59.78 38.12 -27.01
N THR A 5 59.44 37.05 -27.67
CA THR A 5 58.12 36.79 -28.25
C THR A 5 57.28 36.01 -27.23
N PRO A 6 56.11 36.46 -26.83
CA PRO A 6 55.27 35.65 -25.94
C PRO A 6 54.52 34.59 -26.76
N ALA A 7 54.69 33.34 -26.37
CA ALA A 7 53.91 32.23 -26.88
C ALA A 7 52.53 32.22 -26.19
N LEU A 8 51.49 32.40 -27.01
CA LEU A 8 50.11 32.29 -26.54
C LEU A 8 49.75 30.82 -26.42
N LEU A 9 49.55 30.32 -25.19
CA LEU A 9 49.09 28.97 -24.92
C LEU A 9 47.54 28.93 -25.03
N ALA A 10 47.02 28.38 -26.14
CA ALA A 10 45.59 28.19 -26.30
C ALA A 10 45.19 26.91 -25.54
N VAL A 11 44.49 27.06 -24.41
CA VAL A 11 43.86 25.97 -23.68
C VAL A 11 42.55 25.64 -24.34
N CYS A 12 42.48 24.56 -25.14
CA CYS A 12 41.24 24.02 -25.66
C CYS A 12 40.51 23.28 -24.54
N LEU A 13 39.52 23.93 -23.92
CA LEU A 13 38.53 23.27 -23.07
C LEU A 13 37.57 22.47 -23.96
N SER A 14 37.82 21.18 -24.10
CA SER A 14 36.86 20.24 -24.67
C SER A 14 35.73 20.04 -23.67
N PHE A 15 34.61 20.73 -23.87
CA PHE A 15 33.36 20.36 -23.22
C PHE A 15 32.90 19.04 -23.84
N GLY A 16 33.10 17.94 -23.13
CA GLY A 16 32.45 16.69 -23.45
C GLY A 16 30.92 16.90 -23.29
N ALA A 17 30.23 16.95 -24.41
CA ALA A 17 28.78 16.87 -24.39
C ALA A 17 28.42 15.47 -23.91
N TYR A 18 28.03 15.34 -22.65
CA TYR A 18 27.32 14.16 -22.19
C TYR A 18 26.00 14.15 -22.94
N ALA A 19 25.88 13.30 -23.94
CA ALA A 19 24.59 12.95 -24.50
C ALA A 19 23.76 12.35 -23.35
N ALA A 20 22.74 13.06 -22.90
CA ALA A 20 21.76 12.48 -22.01
C ALA A 20 21.15 11.32 -22.77
N ASP A 21 21.32 10.09 -22.27
CA ASP A 21 20.64 8.91 -22.79
C ASP A 21 19.15 9.19 -22.76
N THR A 22 18.57 9.48 -23.90
CA THR A 22 17.12 9.64 -24.03
C THR A 22 16.48 8.28 -23.87
N VAL A 23 15.88 8.04 -22.69
CA VAL A 23 15.05 6.86 -22.50
C VAL A 23 13.86 6.96 -23.46
N ASN A 24 13.89 6.17 -24.52
CA ASN A 24 12.81 6.07 -25.49
C ASN A 24 11.65 5.29 -24.86
N THR A 25 10.71 5.97 -24.21
CA THR A 25 9.47 5.36 -23.72
C THR A 25 8.45 5.31 -24.86
N ARG A 26 8.03 4.10 -25.22
CA ARG A 26 6.90 3.94 -26.14
C ARG A 26 5.61 3.81 -25.32
N PRO A 27 4.54 4.52 -25.68
CA PRO A 27 3.24 4.34 -25.05
C PRO A 27 2.79 2.89 -25.18
N PHE A 28 2.37 2.28 -24.07
CA PHE A 28 1.75 0.95 -24.11
C PHE A 28 0.25 1.12 -24.38
N ASN A 29 -0.14 1.00 -25.65
CA ASN A 29 -1.50 1.27 -26.11
C ASN A 29 -2.50 0.14 -25.86
N ALA A 30 -2.05 -1.02 -25.35
CA ALA A 30 -2.88 -2.19 -25.09
C ALA A 30 -3.31 -2.34 -23.61
N MET A 31 -3.15 -1.30 -22.80
CA MET A 31 -3.56 -1.35 -21.40
C MET A 31 -5.08 -1.29 -21.28
N PRO A 32 -5.72 -2.24 -20.58
CA PRO A 32 -7.17 -2.20 -20.33
C PRO A 32 -7.58 -0.86 -19.71
N ALA A 33 -8.78 -0.38 -20.05
CA ALA A 33 -9.26 0.92 -19.56
C ALA A 33 -9.42 0.95 -18.03
N ASP A 34 -9.68 -0.19 -17.42
CA ASP A 34 -9.85 -0.40 -15.99
C ASP A 34 -8.54 -0.79 -15.26
N PHE A 35 -7.41 -0.83 -15.98
CA PHE A 35 -6.10 -1.12 -15.37
C PHE A 35 -5.80 -0.12 -14.24
N ILE A 36 -5.47 -0.65 -13.05
CA ILE A 36 -5.19 0.16 -11.87
C ILE A 36 -3.81 0.83 -12.01
N LYS A 37 -3.82 2.15 -12.08
CA LYS A 37 -2.62 3.01 -11.98
C LYS A 37 -2.76 3.81 -10.70
N GLY A 38 -2.18 3.29 -9.63
CA GLY A 38 -2.36 3.82 -8.28
C GLY A 38 -1.13 4.54 -7.74
N ALA A 39 -1.36 5.34 -6.70
CA ALA A 39 -0.33 5.95 -5.88
C ALA A 39 -0.72 5.86 -4.40
N ASP A 40 0.23 5.52 -3.53
CA ASP A 40 0.07 5.70 -2.09
C ASP A 40 0.34 7.17 -1.74
N ILE A 41 -0.65 7.83 -1.19
CA ILE A 41 -0.58 9.27 -0.85
C ILE A 41 -0.76 9.52 0.63
N SER A 42 -0.59 8.49 1.46
CA SER A 42 -0.87 8.55 2.91
C SER A 42 -0.09 9.62 3.66
N THR A 43 1.07 10.05 3.13
CA THR A 43 1.90 11.12 3.73
C THR A 43 1.57 12.52 3.21
N LEU A 44 0.60 12.66 2.30
CA LEU A 44 0.36 13.92 1.59
C LEU A 44 -0.01 15.07 2.54
N LEU A 45 -0.96 14.84 3.47
CA LEU A 45 -1.37 15.89 4.42
C LEU A 45 -0.22 16.33 5.32
N GLU A 46 0.59 15.40 5.83
CA GLU A 46 1.77 15.72 6.63
C GLU A 46 2.79 16.54 5.83
N ALA A 47 3.06 16.16 4.60
CA ALA A 47 3.95 16.93 3.72
C ALA A 47 3.43 18.36 3.47
N GLU A 48 2.14 18.52 3.19
CA GLU A 48 1.51 19.83 2.99
C GLU A 48 1.55 20.69 4.26
N GLN A 49 1.32 20.11 5.44
CA GLN A 49 1.44 20.78 6.74
C GLN A 49 2.87 21.30 7.00
N HIS A 50 3.88 20.59 6.47
CA HIS A 50 5.29 21.01 6.51
C HIS A 50 5.68 21.91 5.33
N GLY A 51 4.71 22.43 4.57
CA GLY A 51 4.94 23.41 3.52
C GLY A 51 5.28 22.84 2.14
N ALA A 52 5.12 21.54 1.92
CA ALA A 52 5.31 20.96 0.58
C ALA A 52 4.33 21.57 -0.44
N LYS A 53 4.85 21.91 -1.61
CA LYS A 53 4.09 22.45 -2.73
C LYS A 53 4.32 21.57 -3.95
N PHE A 54 3.27 21.34 -4.73
CA PHE A 54 3.31 20.49 -5.91
C PHE A 54 3.08 21.31 -7.15
N TYR A 55 3.77 20.97 -8.22
CA TYR A 55 3.76 21.72 -9.48
C TYR A 55 3.49 20.79 -10.64
N ASN A 56 2.66 21.23 -11.58
CA ASN A 56 2.38 20.49 -12.79
C ASN A 56 3.53 20.66 -13.83
N GLN A 57 3.41 20.01 -14.98
CA GLN A 57 4.42 20.05 -16.06
C GLN A 57 4.70 21.46 -16.61
N ARG A 58 3.80 22.43 -16.40
CA ARG A 58 3.97 23.83 -16.77
C ARG A 58 4.54 24.67 -15.64
N ASN A 59 5.04 24.04 -14.59
CA ASN A 59 5.57 24.69 -13.38
C ASN A 59 4.55 25.60 -12.66
N LEU A 60 3.26 25.29 -12.76
CA LEU A 60 2.20 25.95 -12.03
C LEU A 60 1.87 25.15 -10.77
N GLN A 61 1.82 25.84 -9.62
CA GLN A 61 1.43 25.21 -8.36
C GLN A 61 -0.01 24.70 -8.48
N GLN A 62 -0.23 23.45 -8.07
CA GLN A 62 -1.53 22.78 -8.16
C GLN A 62 -1.66 21.72 -7.06
N ASP A 63 -2.90 21.33 -6.75
CA ASP A 63 -3.19 20.19 -5.85
C ASP A 63 -2.52 18.91 -6.36
N ALA A 64 -1.86 18.17 -5.45
CA ALA A 64 -1.13 16.94 -5.80
C ALA A 64 -2.03 15.89 -6.44
N LEU A 65 -3.26 15.71 -5.94
CA LEU A 65 -4.21 14.75 -6.49
C LEU A 65 -4.70 15.14 -7.89
N ALA A 66 -4.88 16.44 -8.13
CA ALA A 66 -5.22 16.94 -9.46
C ALA A 66 -4.08 16.69 -10.46
N ILE A 67 -2.82 16.87 -10.04
CA ILE A 67 -1.64 16.54 -10.85
C ILE A 67 -1.59 15.03 -11.15
N LEU A 68 -1.76 14.19 -10.15
CA LEU A 68 -1.77 12.73 -10.31
C LEU A 68 -2.87 12.29 -11.27
N LYS A 69 -4.08 12.81 -11.10
CA LYS A 69 -5.23 12.53 -11.98
C LYS A 69 -4.96 12.93 -13.43
N ALA A 70 -4.42 14.14 -13.65
CA ALA A 70 -4.08 14.63 -14.98
C ALA A 70 -3.01 13.77 -15.68
N ASN A 71 -2.17 13.06 -14.91
CA ASN A 71 -1.16 12.13 -15.40
C ASN A 71 -1.65 10.66 -15.44
N GLY A 72 -2.95 10.44 -15.32
CA GLY A 72 -3.60 9.14 -15.54
C GLY A 72 -3.66 8.23 -14.32
N VAL A 73 -3.31 8.71 -13.12
CA VAL A 73 -3.55 7.98 -11.87
C VAL A 73 -5.05 7.90 -11.64
N ASN A 74 -5.59 6.70 -11.45
CA ASN A 74 -7.01 6.45 -11.29
C ASN A 74 -7.37 5.83 -9.93
N TYR A 75 -6.36 5.48 -9.13
CA TYR A 75 -6.52 4.87 -7.81
C TYR A 75 -5.58 5.52 -6.81
N VAL A 76 -6.02 5.67 -5.56
CA VAL A 76 -5.14 6.01 -4.45
C VAL A 76 -5.16 4.90 -3.40
N ARG A 77 -4.02 4.62 -2.79
CA ARG A 77 -3.90 3.78 -1.61
C ARG A 77 -3.71 4.66 -0.40
N LEU A 78 -4.45 4.38 0.66
CA LEU A 78 -4.37 5.06 1.94
C LEU A 78 -4.16 4.02 3.04
N ARG A 79 -3.07 4.16 3.77
CA ARG A 79 -2.79 3.36 4.98
C ARG A 79 -3.67 3.84 6.12
N LEU A 80 -4.08 2.88 6.95
CA LEU A 80 -4.82 3.16 8.18
C LEU A 80 -4.15 2.45 9.36
N TRP A 81 -3.79 3.23 10.37
CA TRP A 81 -3.27 2.78 11.65
C TRP A 81 -4.28 3.01 12.75
N VAL A 82 -4.22 2.23 13.84
CA VAL A 82 -5.24 2.27 14.89
C VAL A 82 -5.08 3.52 15.77
N ASP A 83 -3.88 3.72 16.34
CA ASP A 83 -3.56 4.91 17.14
C ASP A 83 -2.07 5.28 16.95
N PRO A 84 -1.73 6.03 15.88
CA PRO A 84 -0.35 6.35 15.52
C PRO A 84 0.26 7.48 16.35
N LYS A 85 0.03 7.50 17.65
CA LYS A 85 0.48 8.56 18.54
C LYS A 85 1.17 7.99 19.77
N ASP A 86 2.16 8.73 20.31
CA ASP A 86 2.76 8.45 21.61
C ASP A 86 1.85 8.88 22.77
N ALA A 87 2.30 8.65 24.00
CA ALA A 87 1.55 9.03 25.20
C ALA A 87 1.37 10.54 25.38
N ALA A 88 2.20 11.35 24.71
CA ALA A 88 2.08 12.81 24.70
C ALA A 88 1.19 13.34 23.56
N GLY A 89 0.68 12.45 22.70
CA GLY A 89 -0.16 12.78 21.57
C GLY A 89 0.61 13.15 20.30
N ASN A 90 1.95 13.02 20.30
CA ASN A 90 2.75 13.25 19.10
C ASN A 90 2.61 12.07 18.14
N THR A 91 2.47 12.38 16.85
CA THR A 91 2.40 11.34 15.82
C THR A 91 3.75 10.66 15.62
N TYR A 92 3.73 9.38 15.24
CA TYR A 92 4.96 8.64 14.89
C TYR A 92 5.55 9.05 13.54
N GLY A 93 4.92 9.99 12.81
CA GLY A 93 5.29 10.38 11.46
C GLY A 93 4.77 9.42 10.39
N GLY A 94 5.28 9.59 9.18
CA GLY A 94 4.87 8.73 8.05
C GLY A 94 3.43 8.94 7.58
N GLY A 95 2.84 10.12 7.88
CA GLY A 95 1.52 10.54 7.46
C GLY A 95 0.46 10.59 8.55
N ALA A 96 0.79 10.24 9.79
CA ALA A 96 -0.16 10.22 10.91
C ALA A 96 -1.48 9.47 10.59
N ASN A 97 -1.43 8.40 9.88
CA ASN A 97 -2.52 7.68 9.19
C ASN A 97 -3.62 7.15 10.15
N ASP A 98 -4.13 8.00 11.04
CA ASP A 98 -5.33 7.73 11.84
C ASP A 98 -6.60 7.84 10.98
N LEU A 99 -7.74 7.51 11.56
CA LEU A 99 -9.01 7.50 10.84
C LEU A 99 -9.35 8.87 10.23
N GLU A 100 -9.19 9.96 10.98
CA GLU A 100 -9.59 11.30 10.51
C GLU A 100 -8.67 11.81 9.40
N THR A 101 -7.37 11.61 9.53
CA THR A 101 -6.38 11.93 8.47
C THR A 101 -6.67 11.14 7.21
N THR A 102 -6.96 9.85 7.34
CA THR A 102 -7.24 8.96 6.21
C THR A 102 -8.56 9.33 5.54
N LEU A 103 -9.62 9.66 6.31
CA LEU A 103 -10.90 10.16 5.78
C LEU A 103 -10.74 11.47 5.01
N ALA A 104 -9.93 12.40 5.51
CA ALA A 104 -9.68 13.67 4.83
C ALA A 104 -9.04 13.46 3.45
N LEU A 105 -8.05 12.58 3.35
CA LEU A 105 -7.43 12.19 2.06
C LEU A 105 -8.41 11.45 1.15
N ALA A 106 -9.23 10.54 1.70
CA ALA A 106 -10.23 9.80 0.94
C ALA A 106 -11.26 10.74 0.29
N LYS A 107 -11.74 11.73 1.02
CA LYS A 107 -12.66 12.76 0.49
C LYS A 107 -12.03 13.53 -0.67
N ARG A 108 -10.77 13.95 -0.52
CA ARG A 108 -10.04 14.65 -1.60
C ARG A 108 -9.87 13.76 -2.84
N ALA A 109 -9.52 12.49 -2.65
CA ALA A 109 -9.37 11.54 -3.76
C ALA A 109 -10.69 11.28 -4.48
N LYS A 110 -11.77 11.03 -3.76
CA LYS A 110 -13.11 10.83 -4.34
C LYS A 110 -13.61 12.09 -5.06
N ALA A 111 -13.34 13.28 -4.55
CA ALA A 111 -13.66 14.55 -5.21
C ALA A 111 -12.96 14.72 -6.58
N GLN A 112 -11.77 14.11 -6.76
CA GLN A 112 -11.08 14.03 -8.05
C GLN A 112 -11.56 12.85 -8.93
N GLY A 113 -12.58 12.11 -8.51
CA GLY A 113 -13.07 10.93 -9.22
C GLY A 113 -12.07 9.77 -9.26
N MET A 114 -11.20 9.68 -8.27
CA MET A 114 -10.29 8.54 -8.09
C MET A 114 -10.95 7.44 -7.27
N LYS A 115 -10.56 6.21 -7.55
CA LYS A 115 -10.91 5.05 -6.72
C LYS A 115 -9.99 4.96 -5.50
N LEU A 116 -10.45 4.26 -4.46
CA LEU A 116 -9.78 4.16 -3.18
C LEU A 116 -9.49 2.71 -2.80
N LEU A 117 -8.23 2.42 -2.49
CA LEU A 117 -7.77 1.25 -1.74
C LEU A 117 -7.48 1.69 -0.30
N LEU A 118 -8.24 1.18 0.66
CA LEU A 118 -7.99 1.38 2.09
C LEU A 118 -7.17 0.21 2.63
N ASP A 119 -6.00 0.52 3.17
CA ASP A 119 -5.03 -0.46 3.66
C ASP A 119 -5.01 -0.49 5.19
N PHE A 120 -5.66 -1.49 5.79
CA PHE A 120 -5.64 -1.73 7.22
C PHE A 120 -4.34 -2.40 7.65
N HIS A 121 -3.52 -1.72 8.44
CA HIS A 121 -2.34 -2.33 9.05
C HIS A 121 -2.68 -3.12 10.32
N TYR A 122 -3.80 -2.82 11.00
CA TYR A 122 -4.15 -3.37 12.31
C TYR A 122 -3.02 -3.24 13.33
N SER A 123 -2.33 -2.13 13.28
CA SER A 123 -1.20 -1.76 14.14
C SER A 123 -1.22 -0.24 14.33
N ASP A 124 -0.46 0.27 15.29
CA ASP A 124 -0.32 1.72 15.50
C ASP A 124 0.70 2.36 14.56
N PHE A 125 1.45 1.56 13.80
CA PHE A 125 2.47 2.00 12.87
C PHE A 125 2.67 0.98 11.74
N TRP A 126 3.74 1.13 10.95
CA TRP A 126 4.08 0.24 9.85
C TRP A 126 4.14 -1.22 10.27
N THR A 127 3.46 -2.07 9.51
CA THR A 127 3.66 -3.52 9.51
C THR A 127 4.43 -3.96 8.28
N ASP A 128 5.24 -4.99 8.45
CA ASP A 128 6.01 -5.65 7.39
C ASP A 128 6.26 -7.12 7.79
N PRO A 129 6.94 -7.94 6.96
CA PRO A 129 7.15 -9.37 7.28
C PRO A 129 7.90 -9.62 8.59
N GLY A 130 8.66 -8.64 9.10
CA GLY A 130 9.43 -8.74 10.34
C GLY A 130 8.71 -8.19 11.58
N LYS A 131 7.59 -7.48 11.41
CA LYS A 131 6.87 -6.84 12.52
C LYS A 131 5.37 -6.71 12.24
N GLN A 132 4.58 -7.42 13.03
CA GLN A 132 3.12 -7.44 12.97
C GLN A 132 2.56 -7.26 14.38
N PHE A 133 2.99 -6.18 15.05
CA PHE A 133 2.65 -5.93 16.44
C PHE A 133 1.19 -5.52 16.61
N LYS A 134 0.59 -5.99 17.69
CA LYS A 134 -0.74 -5.54 18.12
C LYS A 134 -0.73 -4.03 18.42
N PRO A 135 -1.80 -3.29 18.13
CA PRO A 135 -1.98 -1.93 18.64
C PRO A 135 -1.90 -1.90 20.17
N LYS A 136 -1.48 -0.76 20.74
CA LYS A 136 -1.42 -0.55 22.20
C LYS A 136 -2.71 -0.96 22.90
N ALA A 137 -3.85 -0.55 22.33
CA ALA A 137 -5.17 -0.86 22.86
C ALA A 137 -5.48 -2.37 22.91
N TRP A 138 -4.84 -3.17 22.03
CA TRP A 138 -5.07 -4.62 21.94
C TRP A 138 -3.93 -5.45 22.52
N ALA A 139 -2.90 -4.84 23.10
CA ALA A 139 -1.66 -5.50 23.52
C ALA A 139 -1.88 -6.66 24.50
N LYS A 140 -2.89 -6.56 25.38
CA LYS A 140 -3.21 -7.56 26.39
C LYS A 140 -4.33 -8.53 25.99
N MET A 141 -4.90 -8.36 24.78
CA MET A 141 -6.00 -9.18 24.30
C MET A 141 -5.50 -10.57 23.93
N ASP A 142 -6.27 -11.58 24.32
CA ASP A 142 -6.12 -12.95 23.83
C ASP A 142 -6.75 -13.12 22.44
N TYR A 143 -6.64 -14.30 21.87
CA TYR A 143 -7.14 -14.57 20.51
C TYR A 143 -8.64 -14.33 20.32
N PRO A 144 -9.56 -14.80 21.21
CA PRO A 144 -10.99 -14.49 21.13
C PRO A 144 -11.27 -12.98 21.18
N GLN A 145 -10.60 -12.25 22.05
CA GLN A 145 -10.74 -10.80 22.18
C GLN A 145 -10.24 -10.08 20.92
N LEU A 146 -9.12 -10.53 20.34
CA LEU A 146 -8.58 -9.98 19.10
C LEU A 146 -9.52 -10.20 17.91
N LYS A 147 -10.19 -11.35 17.84
CA LYS A 147 -11.22 -11.56 16.81
C LYS A 147 -12.35 -10.56 16.89
N THR A 148 -12.84 -10.27 18.08
CA THR A 148 -13.88 -9.26 18.30
C THR A 148 -13.34 -7.87 17.96
N ALA A 149 -12.14 -7.53 18.45
CA ALA A 149 -11.55 -6.21 18.23
C ALA A 149 -11.30 -5.89 16.73
N ILE A 150 -10.76 -6.84 15.99
CA ILE A 150 -10.51 -6.64 14.54
C ILE A 150 -11.81 -6.55 13.75
N HIS A 151 -12.81 -7.36 14.09
CA HIS A 151 -14.15 -7.30 13.51
C HIS A 151 -14.78 -5.92 13.72
N ASP A 152 -14.87 -5.49 14.99
CA ASP A 152 -15.52 -4.23 15.35
C ASP A 152 -14.78 -3.02 14.77
N TYR A 153 -13.46 -3.00 14.86
CA TYR A 153 -12.64 -1.94 14.26
C TYR A 153 -12.85 -1.81 12.76
N THR A 154 -12.89 -2.94 12.04
CA THR A 154 -13.13 -2.93 10.58
C THR A 154 -14.55 -2.47 10.28
N ARG A 155 -15.56 -3.02 10.96
CA ARG A 155 -16.96 -2.63 10.82
C ARG A 155 -17.14 -1.12 11.03
N ASP A 156 -16.65 -0.59 12.14
CA ASP A 156 -16.87 0.81 12.53
C ASP A 156 -16.12 1.77 11.60
N THR A 157 -14.92 1.41 11.18
CA THR A 157 -14.16 2.15 10.17
C THR A 157 -14.92 2.23 8.85
N ILE A 158 -15.37 1.10 8.32
CA ILE A 158 -16.10 1.07 7.03
C ILE A 158 -17.44 1.81 7.15
N ALA A 159 -18.14 1.67 8.29
CA ALA A 159 -19.36 2.43 8.55
C ALA A 159 -19.09 3.95 8.48
N ARG A 160 -17.99 4.40 9.06
CA ARG A 160 -17.59 5.82 9.02
C ARG A 160 -17.26 6.28 7.60
N PHE A 161 -16.52 5.51 6.83
CA PHE A 161 -16.24 5.81 5.41
C PHE A 161 -17.52 5.87 4.57
N LYS A 162 -18.45 4.95 4.80
CA LYS A 162 -19.76 4.93 4.14
C LYS A 162 -20.60 6.14 4.51
N GLN A 163 -20.68 6.50 5.79
CA GLN A 163 -21.40 7.67 6.28
C GLN A 163 -20.90 8.97 5.65
N GLU A 164 -19.58 9.07 5.45
CA GLU A 164 -18.94 10.23 4.82
C GLU A 164 -19.02 10.23 3.28
N GLY A 165 -19.67 9.23 2.69
CA GLY A 165 -19.85 9.11 1.24
C GLY A 165 -18.58 8.73 0.47
N VAL A 166 -17.59 8.17 1.15
CA VAL A 166 -16.27 7.81 0.57
C VAL A 166 -15.93 6.34 0.75
N LEU A 167 -16.94 5.47 0.65
CA LEU A 167 -16.74 4.02 0.74
C LEU A 167 -15.57 3.58 -0.16
N PRO A 168 -14.60 2.79 0.35
CA PRO A 168 -13.51 2.28 -0.45
C PRO A 168 -14.01 1.39 -1.61
N ASP A 169 -13.33 1.44 -2.75
CA ASP A 169 -13.55 0.48 -3.86
C ASP A 169 -12.85 -0.84 -3.59
N MET A 170 -11.83 -0.82 -2.76
CA MET A 170 -11.04 -1.99 -2.35
C MET A 170 -10.53 -1.81 -0.94
N VAL A 171 -10.47 -2.90 -0.20
CA VAL A 171 -9.90 -2.94 1.16
C VAL A 171 -8.79 -3.99 1.19
N GLN A 172 -7.62 -3.59 1.69
CA GLN A 172 -6.51 -4.48 1.99
C GLN A 172 -6.59 -4.87 3.46
N ILE A 173 -6.71 -6.17 3.74
CA ILE A 173 -6.80 -6.73 5.08
C ILE A 173 -5.41 -7.16 5.54
N GLY A 174 -4.74 -6.27 6.25
CA GLY A 174 -3.35 -6.42 6.66
C GLY A 174 -2.33 -6.01 5.58
N ASN A 175 -1.15 -5.60 6.00
CA ASN A 175 -0.05 -5.23 5.12
C ASN A 175 1.12 -6.20 5.29
N GLU A 176 1.55 -6.81 4.17
CA GLU A 176 2.70 -7.73 4.11
C GLU A 176 2.63 -8.87 5.13
N ILE A 177 1.49 -9.55 5.16
CA ILE A 177 1.14 -10.56 6.17
C ILE A 177 1.72 -11.96 5.86
N ASN A 178 2.91 -12.03 5.28
CA ASN A 178 3.63 -13.29 5.04
C ASN A 178 3.73 -14.13 6.33
N GLY A 179 4.13 -13.48 7.42
CA GLY A 179 4.24 -14.08 8.75
C GLY A 179 2.95 -14.03 9.58
N GLY A 180 1.82 -13.68 8.97
CA GLY A 180 0.56 -13.44 9.67
C GLY A 180 0.42 -12.00 10.15
N MET A 181 -0.44 -11.77 11.14
CA MET A 181 -0.76 -10.46 11.71
C MET A 181 -1.03 -10.54 13.22
N LEU A 182 -1.03 -9.38 13.91
CA LEU A 182 -1.38 -9.32 15.35
C LEU A 182 -0.62 -10.33 16.21
N TRP A 183 0.71 -10.34 16.07
CA TRP A 183 1.57 -11.30 16.76
C TRP A 183 1.48 -11.22 18.29
N PRO A 184 1.61 -12.38 19.00
CA PRO A 184 1.90 -13.72 18.47
C PRO A 184 0.67 -14.51 18.00
N GLU A 185 -0.55 -14.06 18.29
CA GLU A 185 -1.78 -14.83 18.13
C GLU A 185 -2.11 -15.18 16.69
N GLY A 186 -1.87 -14.27 15.74
CA GLY A 186 -2.17 -14.46 14.31
C GLY A 186 -0.97 -14.77 13.45
N LYS A 187 0.10 -15.37 13.99
CA LYS A 187 1.23 -15.85 13.18
C LYS A 187 0.79 -16.91 12.18
N SER A 188 1.38 -16.91 10.98
CA SER A 188 1.20 -17.95 9.96
C SER A 188 2.15 -19.14 10.14
N TRP A 189 3.11 -19.05 11.07
CA TRP A 189 4.13 -20.06 11.36
C TRP A 189 4.42 -20.14 12.85
N GLY A 190 4.95 -21.28 13.30
CA GLY A 190 5.29 -21.49 14.71
C GLY A 190 5.42 -22.96 15.04
N GLN A 191 5.31 -23.31 16.32
CA GLN A 191 5.48 -24.68 16.83
C GLN A 191 4.16 -25.39 17.17
N GLY A 192 3.01 -24.83 16.86
CA GLY A 192 1.73 -25.34 17.33
C GLY A 192 0.86 -26.03 16.28
N GLY A 193 1.14 -25.84 14.99
CA GLY A 193 0.34 -26.43 13.89
C GLY A 193 -1.07 -25.86 13.75
N GLY A 194 -1.38 -24.78 14.45
CA GLY A 194 -2.70 -24.12 14.39
C GLY A 194 -2.62 -22.65 13.93
N GLU A 195 -1.47 -22.22 13.52
CA GLU A 195 -1.17 -20.82 13.26
C GLU A 195 -2.03 -20.25 12.11
N PHE A 196 -2.15 -20.96 11.00
CA PHE A 196 -3.04 -20.57 9.91
C PHE A 196 -4.53 -20.61 10.28
N ASP A 197 -4.94 -21.46 11.21
CA ASP A 197 -6.32 -21.49 11.69
C ASP A 197 -6.65 -20.20 12.46
N ARG A 198 -5.72 -19.74 13.30
CA ARG A 198 -5.87 -18.46 14.00
C ARG A 198 -5.79 -17.27 13.04
N LEU A 199 -4.83 -17.26 12.12
CA LEU A 199 -4.72 -16.22 11.10
C LEU A 199 -6.00 -16.13 10.24
N ALA A 200 -6.48 -17.25 9.74
CA ALA A 200 -7.73 -17.32 8.97
C ALA A 200 -8.93 -16.82 9.77
N GLY A 201 -9.00 -17.16 11.07
CA GLY A 201 -10.05 -16.67 11.96
C GLY A 201 -10.00 -15.14 12.16
N LEU A 202 -8.82 -14.51 12.20
CA LEU A 202 -8.68 -13.05 12.26
C LEU A 202 -9.05 -12.41 10.91
N LEU A 203 -8.59 -12.97 9.80
CA LEU A 203 -8.94 -12.47 8.46
C LEU A 203 -10.44 -12.55 8.22
N ASN A 204 -11.08 -13.66 8.55
CA ASN A 204 -12.54 -13.82 8.44
C ASN A 204 -13.27 -12.81 9.33
N ALA A 205 -12.84 -12.61 10.57
CA ALA A 205 -13.45 -11.63 11.46
C ALA A 205 -13.40 -10.19 10.88
N ALA A 206 -12.25 -9.77 10.34
CA ALA A 206 -12.13 -8.48 9.66
C ALA A 206 -13.06 -8.38 8.43
N ILE A 207 -13.09 -9.43 7.61
CA ILE A 207 -13.93 -9.50 6.40
C ILE A 207 -15.42 -9.49 6.75
N ASP A 208 -15.82 -10.16 7.82
CA ASP A 208 -17.20 -10.15 8.30
C ASP A 208 -17.61 -8.74 8.75
N GLY A 209 -16.76 -8.04 9.50
CA GLY A 209 -16.99 -6.64 9.86
C GLY A 209 -17.11 -5.71 8.66
N LEU A 210 -16.29 -5.90 7.61
CA LEU A 210 -16.46 -5.19 6.34
C LEU A 210 -17.84 -5.47 5.72
N LYS A 211 -18.22 -6.76 5.59
CA LYS A 211 -19.46 -7.19 4.92
C LYS A 211 -20.73 -6.71 5.60
N GLU A 212 -20.70 -6.48 6.90
CA GLU A 212 -21.85 -5.92 7.62
C GLU A 212 -22.32 -4.57 7.07
N ASN A 213 -21.41 -3.81 6.47
CA ASN A 213 -21.68 -2.50 5.88
C ASN A 213 -22.12 -2.56 4.40
N LEU A 214 -22.07 -3.73 3.75
CA LEU A 214 -22.35 -3.90 2.32
C LEU A 214 -23.74 -4.48 2.03
N LYS A 215 -24.67 -4.40 2.98
CA LYS A 215 -26.04 -4.97 2.85
C LYS A 215 -26.91 -4.23 1.84
N GLY A 216 -26.49 -3.05 1.36
CA GLY A 216 -27.18 -2.27 0.33
C GLY A 216 -26.82 -2.66 -1.11
N GLY A 217 -25.99 -3.71 -1.31
CA GLY A 217 -25.53 -4.13 -2.64
C GLY A 217 -24.24 -3.47 -3.10
N GLU A 218 -23.62 -2.69 -2.22
CA GLU A 218 -22.30 -2.08 -2.49
C GLU A 218 -21.26 -3.16 -2.76
N GLN A 219 -20.36 -2.88 -3.69
CA GLN A 219 -19.26 -3.78 -4.04
C GLN A 219 -17.93 -3.20 -3.56
N VAL A 220 -17.25 -3.90 -2.66
CA VAL A 220 -15.90 -3.59 -2.20
C VAL A 220 -15.03 -4.82 -2.40
N LYS A 221 -13.94 -4.70 -3.16
CA LYS A 221 -13.00 -5.80 -3.36
C LYS A 221 -12.13 -6.00 -2.13
N ILE A 222 -11.82 -7.25 -1.84
CA ILE A 222 -10.97 -7.65 -0.71
C ILE A 222 -9.61 -8.07 -1.25
N MET A 223 -8.55 -7.43 -0.78
CA MET A 223 -7.16 -7.76 -1.10
C MET A 223 -6.47 -8.40 0.10
N LEU A 224 -5.75 -9.49 -0.12
CA LEU A 224 -4.73 -10.01 0.78
C LEU A 224 -3.35 -9.74 0.20
N HIS A 225 -2.44 -9.22 1.00
CA HIS A 225 -1.19 -8.61 0.54
C HIS A 225 0.04 -9.24 1.20
N LEU A 226 0.96 -9.72 0.37
CA LEU A 226 2.25 -10.27 0.79
C LEU A 226 3.42 -9.47 0.24
N ALA A 227 4.51 -9.45 0.98
CA ALA A 227 5.81 -8.97 0.50
C ALA A 227 6.52 -10.02 -0.38
N GLU A 228 7.67 -9.60 -0.93
CA GLU A 228 8.57 -10.46 -1.70
C GLU A 228 7.92 -11.09 -2.94
N GLY A 229 7.32 -10.26 -3.78
CA GLY A 229 6.51 -10.66 -4.94
C GLY A 229 7.16 -11.60 -5.96
N THR A 230 8.46 -11.89 -5.86
CA THR A 230 9.16 -12.87 -6.69
C THR A 230 9.23 -14.27 -6.10
N LYS A 231 8.81 -14.46 -4.83
CA LYS A 231 8.92 -15.72 -4.08
C LYS A 231 7.69 -16.60 -4.32
N ASN A 232 7.58 -17.20 -5.51
CA ASN A 232 6.44 -18.01 -5.92
C ASN A 232 6.07 -19.10 -4.90
N ASP A 233 7.06 -19.85 -4.36
CA ASP A 233 6.81 -20.90 -3.39
C ASP A 233 6.15 -20.37 -2.11
N THR A 234 6.54 -19.18 -1.65
CA THR A 234 5.91 -18.51 -0.50
C THR A 234 4.46 -18.18 -0.79
N PHE A 235 4.18 -17.60 -1.97
CA PHE A 235 2.82 -17.29 -2.38
C PHE A 235 1.94 -18.53 -2.50
N ARG A 236 2.42 -19.59 -3.14
CA ARG A 236 1.71 -20.86 -3.25
C ARG A 236 1.41 -21.45 -1.86
N TRP A 237 2.43 -21.59 -1.02
CA TRP A 237 2.24 -22.11 0.34
C TRP A 237 1.20 -21.29 1.10
N TRP A 238 1.34 -19.98 1.12
CA TRP A 238 0.48 -19.12 1.92
C TRP A 238 -0.98 -19.11 1.42
N PHE A 239 -1.19 -18.94 0.13
CA PHE A 239 -2.54 -18.92 -0.44
C PHE A 239 -3.21 -20.31 -0.49
N ASP A 240 -2.44 -21.40 -0.59
CA ASP A 240 -2.97 -22.77 -0.42
C ASP A 240 -3.50 -22.96 0.99
N GLU A 241 -2.78 -22.51 2.03
CA GLU A 241 -3.22 -22.60 3.42
C GLU A 241 -4.47 -21.75 3.69
N ILE A 242 -4.56 -20.55 3.10
CA ILE A 242 -5.74 -19.68 3.22
C ILE A 242 -6.95 -20.29 2.48
N SER A 243 -6.72 -20.84 1.29
CA SER A 243 -7.79 -21.50 0.50
C SER A 243 -8.39 -22.70 1.22
N LYS A 244 -7.57 -23.52 1.87
CA LYS A 244 -8.05 -24.65 2.72
C LYS A 244 -9.00 -24.22 3.84
N ARG A 245 -8.91 -22.95 4.26
CA ARG A 245 -9.70 -22.35 5.35
C ARG A 245 -10.83 -21.46 4.87
N ASN A 246 -11.07 -21.44 3.56
CA ASN A 246 -12.16 -20.70 2.92
C ASN A 246 -12.18 -19.20 3.28
N VAL A 247 -11.01 -18.56 3.42
CA VAL A 247 -10.94 -17.11 3.59
C VAL A 247 -11.29 -16.45 2.25
N PRO A 248 -12.34 -15.63 2.19
CA PRO A 248 -12.74 -15.01 0.93
C PRO A 248 -11.85 -13.80 0.62
N TYR A 249 -11.38 -13.72 -0.63
CA TYR A 249 -10.66 -12.56 -1.17
C TYR A 249 -10.87 -12.47 -2.67
N ASP A 250 -10.64 -11.28 -3.24
CA ASP A 250 -10.82 -11.01 -4.66
C ASP A 250 -9.49 -10.76 -5.37
N ILE A 251 -8.49 -10.25 -4.65
CA ILE A 251 -7.22 -9.78 -5.22
C ILE A 251 -6.05 -10.25 -4.37
N ILE A 252 -5.00 -10.68 -5.05
CA ILE A 252 -3.69 -10.94 -4.45
C ILE A 252 -2.81 -9.70 -4.67
N GLY A 253 -2.44 -9.03 -3.58
CA GLY A 253 -1.47 -7.95 -3.58
C GLY A 253 -0.06 -8.46 -3.33
N LEU A 254 0.92 -7.85 -4.00
CA LEU A 254 2.33 -8.18 -3.78
C LEU A 254 3.17 -6.89 -3.73
N SER A 255 4.12 -6.84 -2.77
CA SER A 255 5.18 -5.83 -2.80
C SER A 255 6.34 -6.31 -3.65
N MET A 256 6.89 -5.40 -4.45
CA MET A 256 8.06 -5.66 -5.28
C MET A 256 9.04 -4.50 -5.21
N TYR A 257 10.25 -4.79 -4.76
CA TYR A 257 11.40 -3.90 -4.78
C TYR A 257 12.52 -4.57 -5.57
N THR A 258 12.74 -4.13 -6.80
CA THR A 258 13.72 -4.76 -7.73
C THR A 258 15.12 -4.87 -7.14
N TYR A 259 15.48 -3.94 -6.27
CA TYR A 259 16.78 -3.94 -5.60
C TYR A 259 16.97 -5.15 -4.67
N TRP A 260 15.91 -5.55 -3.94
CA TRP A 260 15.99 -6.65 -2.95
C TRP A 260 15.34 -7.95 -3.43
N ASN A 261 14.29 -7.85 -4.25
CA ASN A 261 13.48 -9.02 -4.59
C ASN A 261 13.90 -9.68 -5.92
N GLY A 262 14.86 -9.09 -6.65
CA GLY A 262 15.36 -9.66 -7.91
C GLY A 262 14.63 -9.14 -9.16
N PRO A 263 14.70 -9.85 -10.29
CA PRO A 263 14.28 -9.32 -11.58
C PRO A 263 12.76 -9.28 -11.76
N ILE A 264 12.28 -8.33 -12.56
CA ILE A 264 10.85 -8.20 -12.93
C ILE A 264 10.33 -9.46 -13.63
N SER A 265 11.19 -10.21 -14.35
CA SER A 265 10.79 -11.49 -14.97
C SER A 265 10.33 -12.52 -13.93
N ALA A 266 10.98 -12.59 -12.77
CA ALA A 266 10.57 -13.48 -11.68
C ALA A 266 9.23 -13.02 -11.07
N LEU A 267 9.02 -11.71 -10.92
CA LEU A 267 7.71 -11.17 -10.53
C LEU A 267 6.63 -11.59 -11.52
N LYS A 268 6.87 -11.37 -12.83
CA LYS A 268 5.90 -11.75 -13.86
C LYS A 268 5.56 -13.24 -13.79
N SER A 269 6.57 -14.12 -13.68
CA SER A 269 6.36 -15.56 -13.57
C SER A 269 5.50 -15.92 -12.34
N ASN A 270 5.76 -15.28 -11.20
CA ASN A 270 4.92 -15.50 -10.01
C ASN A 270 3.49 -15.00 -10.23
N MET A 271 3.30 -13.81 -10.79
CA MET A 271 1.96 -13.25 -11.05
C MET A 271 1.16 -14.15 -12.01
N ASP A 272 1.77 -14.61 -13.10
CA ASP A 272 1.13 -15.50 -14.07
C ASP A 272 0.67 -16.81 -13.40
N ASP A 273 1.53 -17.41 -12.58
CA ASP A 273 1.25 -18.66 -11.87
C ASP A 273 0.14 -18.52 -10.83
N ILE A 274 0.26 -17.55 -9.91
CA ILE A 274 -0.72 -17.39 -8.83
C ILE A 274 -2.07 -16.90 -9.36
N SER A 275 -2.09 -16.05 -10.39
CA SER A 275 -3.31 -15.62 -11.05
C SER A 275 -4.06 -16.82 -11.65
N GLN A 276 -3.36 -17.69 -12.38
CA GLN A 276 -3.95 -18.90 -12.94
C GLN A 276 -4.40 -19.88 -11.84
N ARG A 277 -3.56 -20.10 -10.82
CA ARG A 277 -3.80 -21.08 -9.75
C ARG A 277 -5.02 -20.73 -8.90
N TYR A 278 -5.18 -19.45 -8.56
CA TYR A 278 -6.25 -19.01 -7.65
C TYR A 278 -7.40 -18.30 -8.38
N ASN A 279 -7.32 -18.15 -9.69
CA ASN A 279 -8.30 -17.44 -10.53
C ASN A 279 -8.57 -16.01 -10.00
N LYS A 280 -7.49 -15.25 -9.77
CA LYS A 280 -7.50 -13.89 -9.20
C LYS A 280 -6.71 -12.90 -10.07
#